data_75382abb37e2c0d8e78965d593c8e597
#
_entry.id   75382abb37e2c0d8e78965d593c8e597
#
_cell.length_a   1.000
_cell.length_b   1.000
_cell.length_c   1.000
_cell.angle_alpha   90.00
_cell.angle_beta   90.00
_cell.angle_gamma   90.00
#
_symmetry.space_group_name_H-M   'P 1'
#
loop_
_entity.id
_entity.type
_entity.pdbx_description
1 polymer ?
#
loop_
_entity_poly.entity_id
_entity_poly.type
_entity_poly.pdbx_seq_one_letter_code
_entity_poly.pdbx_strand_id
1 'polypeptide(L)'
;MERLVKTLTFKIGEETRPVKLNKDSYKDNLLSAQISKALGLIEEFFPSDKTTIRDDLDDIPANKTISFLGDRGTGKSSCLKSLVNILTEKRKDICLLETIEPAFFDKHRNIMELIIGTMFGKYEDWLDEQQDANRHNLLVELGYAFQEVKRDLQYIESECCQEDSELEDLQGLASSIGLSASVKKLVDAFLIVEKKDYMLITIDDIDLNASLAFEMAEQIRKYLIIDKVVVCIAGKSEQLSDAIRQSYIRLYELLLEQDRKSTRLNS
;
A
#
# COMPACT_ATOMS: atom_id res chain seq x y z
N MET A 1 12.19 -20.80 -42.17
CA MET A 1 11.88 -20.03 -40.96
C MET A 1 11.36 -21.03 -39.91
N GLU A 2 12.28 -21.63 -39.14
CA GLU A 2 11.94 -22.58 -38.10
C GLU A 2 11.36 -21.81 -36.89
N ARG A 3 10.12 -22.12 -36.53
CA ARG A 3 9.53 -21.64 -35.28
C ARG A 3 10.22 -22.37 -34.14
N LEU A 4 11.04 -21.66 -33.37
CA LEU A 4 11.57 -22.12 -32.09
C LEU A 4 10.37 -22.32 -31.14
N VAL A 5 9.93 -23.56 -31.00
CA VAL A 5 8.96 -23.96 -29.97
C VAL A 5 9.73 -24.04 -28.66
N LYS A 6 9.60 -23.05 -27.79
CA LYS A 6 10.10 -23.14 -26.43
C LYS A 6 9.20 -24.09 -25.63
N THR A 7 9.69 -25.28 -25.35
CA THR A 7 8.98 -26.25 -24.50
C THR A 7 9.23 -25.89 -23.04
N LEU A 8 8.17 -25.60 -22.30
CA LEU A 8 8.21 -25.38 -20.86
C LEU A 8 7.90 -26.70 -20.15
N THR A 9 8.85 -27.21 -19.39
CA THR A 9 8.67 -28.42 -18.59
C THR A 9 8.35 -28.00 -17.14
N PHE A 10 7.17 -28.33 -16.66
CA PHE A 10 6.79 -28.17 -15.26
C PHE A 10 6.99 -29.49 -14.52
N LYS A 11 7.77 -29.48 -13.45
CA LYS A 11 7.83 -30.62 -12.53
C LYS A 11 6.62 -30.59 -11.59
N ILE A 12 5.74 -31.53 -11.71
CA ILE A 12 4.58 -31.70 -10.86
C ILE A 12 5.08 -32.30 -9.53
N GLY A 13 4.87 -31.60 -8.41
CA GLY A 13 5.22 -32.08 -7.06
C GLY A 13 6.30 -31.29 -6.31
N GLU A 14 6.89 -30.27 -6.93
CA GLU A 14 7.70 -29.29 -6.18
C GLU A 14 6.78 -28.24 -5.53
N GLU A 15 7.12 -27.85 -4.28
CA GLU A 15 6.36 -26.89 -3.50
C GLU A 15 6.03 -25.64 -4.31
N THR A 16 4.76 -25.22 -4.28
CA THR A 16 4.26 -24.00 -4.95
C THR A 16 4.68 -22.73 -4.19
N ARG A 17 5.99 -22.54 -4.01
CA ARG A 17 6.52 -21.31 -3.42
C ARG A 17 6.68 -20.23 -4.48
N PRO A 18 6.38 -18.98 -4.16
CA PRO A 18 6.64 -17.85 -5.06
C PRO A 18 8.12 -17.82 -5.45
N VAL A 19 8.39 -17.75 -6.76
CA VAL A 19 9.75 -17.70 -7.28
C VAL A 19 10.28 -16.27 -7.07
N LYS A 20 11.50 -16.15 -6.53
CA LYS A 20 12.23 -14.89 -6.44
C LYS A 20 13.27 -14.86 -7.57
N LEU A 21 13.08 -13.98 -8.53
CA LEU A 21 14.02 -13.73 -9.60
C LEU A 21 14.95 -12.58 -9.22
N ASN A 22 16.20 -12.64 -9.67
CA ASN A 22 17.18 -11.57 -9.50
C ASN A 22 17.31 -10.74 -10.80
N LYS A 23 18.14 -9.69 -10.77
CA LYS A 23 18.35 -8.76 -11.88
C LYS A 23 18.82 -9.41 -13.18
N ASP A 24 19.49 -10.57 -13.10
CA ASP A 24 20.11 -11.24 -14.24
C ASP A 24 19.17 -12.33 -14.80
N SER A 25 18.41 -13.01 -13.95
CA SER A 25 17.57 -14.16 -14.31
C SER A 25 16.15 -13.82 -14.72
N TYR A 26 15.64 -12.61 -14.41
CA TYR A 26 14.23 -12.30 -14.70
C TYR A 26 13.94 -12.15 -16.19
N LYS A 27 14.93 -11.73 -17.01
CA LYS A 27 14.73 -11.43 -18.44
C LYS A 27 14.35 -12.67 -19.26
N ASP A 28 14.82 -13.84 -18.85
CA ASP A 28 14.55 -15.12 -19.51
C ASP A 28 13.37 -15.88 -18.92
N ASN A 29 12.64 -15.25 -17.98
CA ASN A 29 11.48 -15.84 -17.32
C ASN A 29 10.16 -15.43 -17.98
N LEU A 30 9.12 -16.25 -17.78
CA LEU A 30 7.75 -15.97 -18.26
C LEU A 30 7.19 -14.64 -17.73
N LEU A 31 7.62 -14.21 -16.54
CA LEU A 31 7.16 -12.99 -15.87
C LEU A 31 7.98 -11.75 -16.28
N SER A 32 8.91 -11.89 -17.23
CA SER A 32 9.84 -10.82 -17.63
C SER A 32 9.15 -9.56 -18.11
N ALA A 33 8.06 -9.71 -18.89
CA ALA A 33 7.32 -8.58 -19.44
C ALA A 33 6.64 -7.76 -18.32
N GLN A 34 6.00 -8.43 -17.38
CA GLN A 34 5.31 -7.79 -16.24
C GLN A 34 6.30 -7.09 -15.32
N ILE A 35 7.40 -7.76 -14.99
CA ILE A 35 8.47 -7.20 -14.14
C ILE A 35 9.13 -6.00 -14.84
N SER A 36 9.44 -6.10 -16.13
CA SER A 36 10.04 -5.00 -16.90
C SER A 36 9.12 -3.79 -16.96
N LYS A 37 7.80 -4.00 -17.14
CA LYS A 37 6.82 -2.92 -17.13
C LYS A 37 6.74 -2.25 -15.76
N ALA A 38 6.72 -3.02 -14.68
CA ALA A 38 6.70 -2.48 -13.32
C ALA A 38 7.97 -1.69 -12.99
N LEU A 39 9.15 -2.19 -13.39
CA LEU A 39 10.42 -1.46 -13.24
C LEU A 39 10.41 -0.14 -14.03
N GLY A 40 9.86 -0.14 -15.24
CA GLY A 40 9.71 1.07 -16.05
C GLY A 40 8.81 2.11 -15.39
N LEU A 41 7.66 1.69 -14.81
CA LEU A 41 6.77 2.58 -14.06
C LEU A 41 7.45 3.14 -12.79
N ILE A 42 8.24 2.32 -12.08
CA ILE A 42 8.98 2.80 -10.91
C ILE A 42 10.03 3.83 -11.29
N GLU A 43 10.72 3.63 -12.42
CA GLU A 43 11.68 4.63 -12.91
C GLU A 43 10.99 5.91 -13.38
N GLU A 44 9.78 5.83 -13.92
CA GLU A 44 8.95 6.99 -14.26
C GLU A 44 8.49 7.75 -13.01
N PHE A 45 8.05 7.02 -11.97
CA PHE A 45 7.59 7.62 -10.71
C PHE A 45 8.74 8.17 -9.86
N PHE A 46 9.89 7.50 -9.90
CA PHE A 46 11.09 7.78 -9.11
C PHE A 46 12.32 7.80 -10.01
N PRO A 47 12.54 8.86 -10.78
CA PRO A 47 13.68 8.96 -11.68
C PRO A 47 15.00 8.83 -10.89
N SER A 48 15.89 8.00 -11.38
CA SER A 48 17.26 7.84 -10.82
C SER A 48 18.07 9.14 -10.99
N ASP A 49 17.79 9.89 -12.05
CA ASP A 49 18.43 11.18 -12.33
C ASP A 49 17.56 12.34 -11.82
N LYS A 50 17.99 12.94 -10.70
CA LYS A 50 17.30 14.08 -10.05
C LYS A 50 17.35 15.39 -10.88
N THR A 51 18.05 15.40 -12.01
CA THR A 51 18.16 16.58 -12.89
C THR A 51 16.93 16.81 -13.77
N THR A 52 16.04 15.83 -13.87
CA THR A 52 14.76 15.95 -14.56
C THR A 52 13.71 16.54 -13.62
N ILE A 53 13.89 17.80 -13.23
CA ILE A 53 12.82 18.57 -12.58
C ILE A 53 11.73 18.73 -13.65
N ARG A 54 10.61 18.07 -13.48
CA ARG A 54 9.41 18.37 -14.24
C ARG A 54 8.87 19.69 -13.69
N ASP A 55 9.07 20.76 -14.45
CA ASP A 55 8.40 22.07 -14.29
C ASP A 55 6.90 21.96 -14.66
N ASP A 56 6.21 20.92 -14.23
CA ASP A 56 4.80 20.76 -14.49
C ASP A 56 4.01 21.44 -13.38
N LEU A 57 3.43 22.57 -13.73
CA LEU A 57 2.57 23.47 -12.96
C LEU A 57 1.24 22.86 -12.48
N ASP A 58 1.03 21.57 -12.65
CA ASP A 58 -0.15 20.83 -12.17
C ASP A 58 0.25 19.82 -11.08
N ASP A 59 0.59 20.34 -9.90
CA ASP A 59 0.88 19.58 -8.66
C ASP A 59 -0.38 18.90 -8.08
N ILE A 60 -1.11 18.15 -8.88
CA ILE A 60 -2.07 17.18 -8.32
C ILE A 60 -1.28 15.92 -7.99
N PRO A 61 -1.16 15.54 -6.71
CA PRO A 61 -0.46 14.32 -6.32
C PRO A 61 -1.06 13.13 -7.06
N ALA A 62 -0.31 12.55 -8.00
CA ALA A 62 -0.79 11.41 -8.77
C ALA A 62 -0.75 10.15 -7.90
N ASN A 63 -1.80 9.34 -7.96
CA ASN A 63 -1.82 8.04 -7.30
C ASN A 63 -0.83 7.09 -8.00
N LYS A 64 0.27 6.79 -7.32
CA LYS A 64 1.35 5.94 -7.82
C LYS A 64 1.13 4.49 -7.37
N THR A 65 0.15 3.83 -7.98
CA THR A 65 -0.18 2.44 -7.67
C THR A 65 0.11 1.52 -8.86
N ILE A 66 0.85 0.44 -8.63
CA ILE A 66 1.13 -0.62 -9.60
C ILE A 66 0.36 -1.86 -9.17
N SER A 67 -0.49 -2.40 -10.06
CA SER A 67 -1.31 -3.57 -9.75
C SER A 67 -0.91 -4.77 -10.60
N PHE A 68 -0.56 -5.88 -9.94
CA PHE A 68 -0.40 -7.20 -10.53
C PHE A 68 -1.71 -7.96 -10.43
N LEU A 69 -2.51 -7.93 -11.49
CA LEU A 69 -3.83 -8.55 -11.51
C LEU A 69 -3.83 -9.83 -12.34
N GLY A 70 -4.57 -10.84 -11.87
CA GLY A 70 -4.72 -12.10 -12.58
C GLY A 70 -5.30 -13.21 -11.70
N ASP A 71 -5.60 -14.36 -12.30
CA ASP A 71 -6.12 -15.52 -11.60
C ASP A 71 -5.12 -16.13 -10.60
N ARG A 72 -5.62 -17.04 -9.76
CA ARG A 72 -4.77 -17.79 -8.83
C ARG A 72 -3.77 -18.64 -9.63
N GLY A 73 -2.50 -18.64 -9.20
CA GLY A 73 -1.44 -19.40 -9.87
C GLY A 73 -0.78 -18.69 -11.08
N THR A 74 -1.22 -17.48 -11.45
CA THR A 74 -0.62 -16.73 -12.59
C THR A 74 0.74 -16.07 -12.29
N GLY A 75 1.26 -16.23 -11.06
CA GLY A 75 2.58 -15.72 -10.68
C GLY A 75 2.60 -14.30 -10.12
N LYS A 76 1.46 -13.74 -9.67
CA LYS A 76 1.38 -12.39 -9.08
C LYS A 76 2.36 -12.18 -7.91
N SER A 77 2.31 -13.06 -6.91
CA SER A 77 3.23 -13.02 -5.76
C SER A 77 4.68 -13.21 -6.18
N SER A 78 4.93 -14.01 -7.22
CA SER A 78 6.27 -14.19 -7.80
C SER A 78 6.74 -12.90 -8.48
N CYS A 79 5.87 -12.19 -9.21
CA CYS A 79 6.18 -10.88 -9.78
C CYS A 79 6.53 -9.87 -8.69
N LEU A 80 5.70 -9.78 -7.64
CA LEU A 80 5.88 -8.84 -6.54
C LEU A 80 7.19 -9.10 -5.80
N LYS A 81 7.45 -10.35 -5.38
CA LYS A 81 8.68 -10.74 -4.68
C LYS A 81 9.93 -10.58 -5.55
N SER A 82 9.82 -10.85 -6.86
CA SER A 82 10.92 -10.62 -7.80
C SER A 82 11.21 -9.15 -8.01
N LEU A 83 10.15 -8.30 -8.10
CA LEU A 83 10.29 -6.86 -8.21
C LEU A 83 11.04 -6.29 -7.00
N VAL A 84 10.62 -6.65 -5.79
CA VAL A 84 11.28 -6.25 -4.53
C VAL A 84 12.76 -6.67 -4.55
N ASN A 85 13.05 -7.93 -4.91
CA ASN A 85 14.43 -8.45 -4.95
C ASN A 85 15.30 -7.68 -5.93
N ILE A 86 14.81 -7.41 -7.13
CA ILE A 86 15.53 -6.65 -8.16
C ILE A 86 15.78 -5.20 -7.70
N LEU A 87 14.79 -4.56 -7.08
CA LEU A 87 14.93 -3.19 -6.58
C LEU A 87 15.91 -3.12 -5.41
N THR A 88 15.93 -4.10 -4.52
CA THR A 88 16.92 -4.20 -3.44
C THR A 88 18.35 -4.16 -3.97
N GLU A 89 18.60 -4.77 -5.15
CA GLU A 89 19.92 -4.79 -5.77
C GLU A 89 20.23 -3.51 -6.56
N LYS A 90 19.23 -2.94 -7.26
CA LYS A 90 19.43 -1.85 -8.22
C LYS A 90 19.22 -0.46 -7.65
N ARG A 91 18.29 -0.28 -6.72
CA ARG A 91 17.80 1.02 -6.25
C ARG A 91 18.03 1.17 -4.75
N LYS A 92 19.20 1.74 -4.40
CA LYS A 92 19.57 1.98 -3.01
C LYS A 92 18.89 3.21 -2.40
N ASP A 93 18.28 4.03 -3.20
CA ASP A 93 17.52 5.22 -2.86
C ASP A 93 16.06 4.92 -2.44
N ILE A 94 15.57 3.69 -2.69
CA ILE A 94 14.21 3.27 -2.32
C ILE A 94 14.23 2.47 -1.02
N CYS A 95 13.41 2.85 -0.08
CA CYS A 95 13.07 2.06 1.10
C CYS A 95 12.01 1.02 0.72
N LEU A 96 12.32 -0.24 0.92
CA LEU A 96 11.41 -1.36 0.67
C LEU A 96 10.86 -1.83 2.02
N LEU A 97 9.55 -1.68 2.22
CA LEU A 97 8.89 -2.28 3.37
C LEU A 97 8.68 -3.79 3.15
N GLU A 98 8.57 -4.54 4.23
CA GLU A 98 8.17 -5.95 4.14
C GLU A 98 6.81 -6.08 3.46
N THR A 99 6.66 -7.13 2.65
CA THR A 99 5.39 -7.39 1.95
C THR A 99 4.28 -7.67 2.96
N ILE A 100 3.22 -6.89 2.89
CA ILE A 100 2.04 -7.03 3.73
C ILE A 100 1.12 -8.04 3.08
N GLU A 101 0.74 -9.07 3.81
CA GLU A 101 -0.25 -10.07 3.41
C GLU A 101 -1.46 -9.94 4.36
N PRO A 102 -2.51 -9.19 4.01
CA PRO A 102 -3.62 -8.89 4.91
C PRO A 102 -4.35 -10.12 5.44
N ALA A 103 -4.28 -11.23 4.71
CA ALA A 103 -4.90 -12.50 5.09
C ALA A 103 -4.31 -13.14 6.37
N PHE A 104 -3.08 -12.81 6.75
CA PHE A 104 -2.46 -13.35 7.96
C PHE A 104 -2.85 -12.63 9.26
N PHE A 105 -3.65 -11.58 9.16
CA PHE A 105 -4.07 -10.82 10.33
C PHE A 105 -5.51 -11.20 10.75
N ASP A 106 -5.64 -11.86 11.88
CA ASP A 106 -6.90 -12.45 12.40
C ASP A 106 -7.96 -11.43 12.84
N LYS A 107 -7.64 -10.14 12.93
CA LYS A 107 -8.57 -9.09 13.33
C LYS A 107 -8.72 -8.07 12.22
N HIS A 108 -9.92 -7.54 12.10
CA HIS A 108 -10.32 -6.45 11.18
C HIS A 108 -9.47 -5.19 11.40
N ARG A 109 -8.20 -5.26 11.02
CA ARG A 109 -7.32 -4.11 11.02
C ARG A 109 -7.39 -3.44 9.67
N ASN A 110 -7.40 -2.14 9.70
CA ASN A 110 -7.33 -1.38 8.46
C ASN A 110 -5.92 -1.51 7.87
N ILE A 111 -5.80 -1.33 6.55
CA ILE A 111 -4.50 -1.48 5.86
C ILE A 111 -3.46 -0.45 6.36
N MET A 112 -3.91 0.71 6.82
CA MET A 112 -3.03 1.74 7.36
C MET A 112 -2.35 1.28 8.65
N GLU A 113 -3.09 0.59 9.55
CA GLU A 113 -2.49 0.01 10.76
C GLU A 113 -1.41 -1.02 10.44
N LEU A 114 -1.62 -1.85 9.41
CA LEU A 114 -0.64 -2.84 8.99
C LEU A 114 0.63 -2.18 8.43
N ILE A 115 0.46 -1.16 7.58
CA ILE A 115 1.59 -0.41 7.01
C ILE A 115 2.38 0.29 8.13
N ILE A 116 1.68 1.01 9.02
CA ILE A 116 2.30 1.73 10.13
C ILE A 116 2.94 0.77 11.11
N GLY A 117 2.30 -0.39 11.38
CA GLY A 117 2.87 -1.44 12.22
C GLY A 117 4.16 -2.03 11.64
N THR A 118 4.23 -2.24 10.31
CA THR A 118 5.45 -2.69 9.64
C THR A 118 6.57 -1.64 9.74
N MET A 119 6.24 -0.35 9.60
CA MET A 119 7.19 0.74 9.82
C MET A 119 7.65 0.82 11.28
N PHE A 120 6.72 0.62 12.21
CA PHE A 120 7.00 0.67 13.65
C PHE A 120 7.94 -0.46 14.09
N GLY A 121 7.77 -1.68 13.54
CA GLY A 121 8.69 -2.78 13.81
C GLY A 121 10.15 -2.42 13.47
N LYS A 122 10.39 -1.81 12.30
CA LYS A 122 11.73 -1.30 11.96
C LYS A 122 12.21 -0.19 12.90
N TYR A 123 11.32 0.66 13.35
CA TYR A 123 11.67 1.72 14.32
C TYR A 123 12.10 1.12 15.66
N GLU A 124 11.44 0.06 16.15
CA GLU A 124 11.87 -0.64 17.37
C GLU A 124 13.26 -1.25 17.20
N ASP A 125 13.54 -1.90 16.06
CA ASP A 125 14.87 -2.45 15.78
C ASP A 125 15.96 -1.35 15.86
N TRP A 126 15.66 -0.14 15.34
CA TRP A 126 16.62 0.97 15.38
C TRP A 126 16.83 1.56 16.77
N LEU A 127 15.86 1.47 17.67
CA LEU A 127 16.01 1.92 19.06
C LEU A 127 17.00 1.02 19.83
N ASP A 128 17.09 -0.25 19.48
CA ASP A 128 18.00 -1.22 20.11
C ASP A 128 19.46 -1.10 19.62
N GLU A 129 19.68 -0.40 18.48
CA GLU A 129 21.02 -0.17 17.94
C GLU A 129 21.78 0.93 18.73
N GLN A 130 23.12 0.84 18.79
CA GLN A 130 23.96 1.94 19.31
C GLN A 130 23.88 3.15 18.38
N GLN A 131 23.49 4.30 18.94
CA GLN A 131 23.19 5.51 18.17
C GLN A 131 24.12 6.66 18.51
N ASP A 132 24.46 7.46 17.50
CA ASP A 132 25.01 8.80 17.71
C ASP A 132 23.90 9.80 18.10
N ALA A 133 24.29 10.97 18.62
CA ALA A 133 23.36 11.99 19.09
C ALA A 133 22.42 12.50 17.97
N ASN A 134 22.90 12.57 16.72
CA ASN A 134 22.08 13.04 15.59
C ASN A 134 20.99 12.02 15.24
N ARG A 135 21.36 10.73 15.18
CA ARG A 135 20.39 9.66 14.89
C ARG A 135 19.35 9.54 16.01
N HIS A 136 19.79 9.72 17.25
CA HIS A 136 18.86 9.75 18.40
C HIS A 136 17.78 10.82 18.26
N ASN A 137 18.14 12.06 17.89
CA ASN A 137 17.18 13.13 17.68
C ASN A 137 16.18 12.80 16.56
N LEU A 138 16.65 12.24 15.44
CA LEU A 138 15.77 11.82 14.33
C LEU A 138 14.81 10.72 14.76
N LEU A 139 15.23 9.78 15.59
CA LEU A 139 14.35 8.73 16.13
C LEU A 139 13.32 9.29 17.11
N VAL A 140 13.68 10.29 17.91
CA VAL A 140 12.70 10.99 18.77
C VAL A 140 11.64 11.69 17.93
N GLU A 141 12.02 12.41 16.86
CA GLU A 141 11.08 13.05 15.92
C GLU A 141 10.18 12.02 15.25
N LEU A 142 10.74 10.89 14.80
CA LEU A 142 9.99 9.79 14.21
C LEU A 142 9.00 9.19 15.22
N GLY A 143 9.39 9.04 16.49
CA GLY A 143 8.51 8.59 17.56
C GLY A 143 7.29 9.51 17.76
N TYR A 144 7.48 10.83 17.69
CA TYR A 144 6.37 11.79 17.74
C TYR A 144 5.46 11.66 16.51
N ALA A 145 6.02 11.43 15.32
CA ALA A 145 5.22 11.22 14.11
C ALA A 145 4.35 9.95 14.22
N PHE A 146 4.87 8.86 14.78
CA PHE A 146 4.07 7.66 15.07
C PHE A 146 2.92 7.94 16.05
N GLN A 147 3.17 8.72 17.10
CA GLN A 147 2.12 9.09 18.06
C GLN A 147 1.03 9.95 17.42
N GLU A 148 1.40 10.90 16.55
CA GLU A 148 0.44 11.75 15.82
C GLU A 148 -0.48 10.89 14.93
N VAL A 149 0.09 10.00 14.11
CA VAL A 149 -0.69 9.10 13.24
C VAL A 149 -1.57 8.16 14.06
N LYS A 150 -1.07 7.57 15.15
CA LYS A 150 -1.85 6.69 16.01
C LYS A 150 -3.06 7.41 16.59
N ARG A 151 -2.88 8.64 17.05
CA ARG A 151 -3.98 9.47 17.57
C ARG A 151 -5.04 9.70 16.49
N ASP A 152 -4.62 10.08 15.27
CA ASP A 152 -5.55 10.39 14.18
C ASP A 152 -6.31 9.13 13.71
N LEU A 153 -5.66 7.95 13.70
CA LEU A 153 -6.32 6.67 13.43
C LEU A 153 -7.37 6.33 14.48
N GLN A 154 -7.06 6.51 15.77
CA GLN A 154 -8.00 6.21 16.85
C GLN A 154 -9.26 7.09 16.78
N TYR A 155 -9.14 8.34 16.36
CA TYR A 155 -10.30 9.22 16.16
C TYR A 155 -11.22 8.67 15.06
N ILE A 156 -10.68 8.25 13.92
CA ILE A 156 -11.47 7.70 12.81
C ILE A 156 -12.20 6.41 13.21
N GLU A 157 -11.57 5.56 14.04
CA GLU A 157 -12.17 4.31 14.50
C GLU A 157 -13.27 4.55 15.56
N SER A 158 -13.10 5.54 16.42
CA SER A 158 -14.09 5.84 17.48
C SER A 158 -15.40 6.41 16.93
N GLU A 159 -15.36 7.11 15.80
CA GLU A 159 -16.53 7.71 15.15
C GLU A 159 -17.46 6.68 14.50
N CYS A 160 -16.96 5.51 14.13
CA CYS A 160 -17.82 4.41 13.65
C CYS A 160 -18.82 3.90 14.70
N CYS A 161 -18.74 4.34 15.96
CA CYS A 161 -19.49 3.77 17.08
C CYS A 161 -20.45 4.74 17.80
N GLN A 162 -20.54 6.02 17.41
CA GLN A 162 -21.42 7.00 18.08
C GLN A 162 -22.28 7.75 17.07
N GLU A 163 -23.58 7.58 17.23
CA GLU A 163 -24.62 8.40 16.57
C GLU A 163 -24.85 9.65 17.41
N ASP A 164 -24.97 10.84 16.74
CA ASP A 164 -25.60 12.06 17.23
C ASP A 164 -24.72 13.21 17.80
N SER A 165 -23.80 13.79 17.00
CA SER A 165 -23.61 15.26 17.11
C SER A 165 -22.93 15.84 15.86
N GLU A 166 -23.43 17.00 15.37
CA GLU A 166 -22.85 17.75 14.23
C GLU A 166 -21.38 18.16 14.46
N LEU A 167 -20.95 18.26 15.72
CA LEU A 167 -19.57 18.56 16.10
C LEU A 167 -18.65 17.34 15.94
N GLU A 168 -19.16 16.13 16.14
CA GLU A 168 -18.41 14.87 15.96
C GLU A 168 -18.16 14.61 14.46
N ASP A 169 -19.13 14.90 13.60
CA ASP A 169 -18.98 14.83 12.14
C ASP A 169 -17.87 15.77 11.65
N LEU A 170 -17.79 17.00 12.20
CA LEU A 170 -16.72 17.95 11.86
C LEU A 170 -15.35 17.52 12.39
N GLN A 171 -15.30 16.87 13.56
CA GLN A 171 -14.06 16.30 14.10
C GLN A 171 -13.57 15.13 13.25
N GLY A 172 -14.45 14.25 12.78
CA GLY A 172 -14.14 13.18 11.87
C GLY A 172 -13.58 13.62 10.53
N LEU A 173 -14.21 14.67 9.99
CA LEU A 173 -13.69 15.29 8.77
C LEU A 173 -12.29 15.88 8.99
N ALA A 174 -12.10 16.58 10.09
CA ALA A 174 -10.81 17.15 10.48
C ALA A 174 -9.76 16.06 10.72
N SER A 175 -10.12 14.94 11.36
CA SER A 175 -9.24 13.80 11.59
C SER A 175 -8.86 13.06 10.30
N SER A 176 -9.80 12.93 9.36
CA SER A 176 -9.51 12.33 8.04
C SER A 176 -8.53 13.17 7.23
N ILE A 177 -8.65 14.50 7.29
CA ILE A 177 -7.70 15.44 6.68
C ILE A 177 -6.37 15.38 7.44
N GLY A 178 -6.43 15.35 8.78
CA GLY A 178 -5.28 15.24 9.68
C GLY A 178 -4.48 13.98 9.42
N LEU A 179 -5.13 12.82 9.26
CA LEU A 179 -4.46 11.54 9.02
C LEU A 179 -3.61 11.56 7.74
N SER A 180 -4.11 12.12 6.64
CA SER A 180 -3.30 12.24 5.41
C SER A 180 -2.03 13.07 5.64
N ALA A 181 -2.13 14.15 6.40
CA ALA A 181 -0.99 15.02 6.72
C ALA A 181 -0.01 14.34 7.69
N SER A 182 -0.51 13.65 8.72
CA SER A 182 0.33 12.95 9.70
C SER A 182 1.02 11.74 9.10
N VAL A 183 0.36 10.99 8.20
CA VAL A 183 1.00 9.90 7.43
C VAL A 183 2.11 10.43 6.54
N LYS A 184 1.91 11.56 5.85
CA LYS A 184 2.95 12.19 5.05
C LYS A 184 4.18 12.58 5.90
N LYS A 185 3.96 13.20 7.05
CA LYS A 185 5.04 13.53 8.01
C LYS A 185 5.76 12.28 8.51
N LEU A 186 5.01 11.21 8.83
CA LEU A 186 5.59 9.94 9.25
C LEU A 186 6.50 9.35 8.17
N VAL A 187 6.03 9.30 6.91
CA VAL A 187 6.82 8.81 5.77
C VAL A 187 8.09 9.65 5.58
N ASP A 188 7.98 10.99 5.64
CA ASP A 188 9.13 11.88 5.49
C ASP A 188 10.17 11.66 6.60
N ALA A 189 9.75 11.60 7.87
CA ALA A 189 10.63 11.33 9.01
C ALA A 189 11.29 9.94 8.91
N PHE A 190 10.52 8.93 8.52
CA PHE A 190 11.01 7.56 8.35
C PHE A 190 12.08 7.47 7.25
N LEU A 191 11.85 8.10 6.10
CA LEU A 191 12.81 8.13 4.99
C LEU A 191 14.11 8.86 5.37
N ILE A 192 14.04 9.90 6.20
CA ILE A 192 15.22 10.61 6.73
C ILE A 192 16.07 9.66 7.59
N VAL A 193 15.46 8.90 8.50
CA VAL A 193 16.17 7.93 9.36
C VAL A 193 16.80 6.81 8.53
N GLU A 194 16.09 6.29 7.54
CA GLU A 194 16.56 5.25 6.60
C GLU A 194 17.60 5.77 5.59
N LYS A 195 17.74 7.09 5.46
CA LYS A 195 18.57 7.74 4.43
C LYS A 195 18.17 7.31 3.03
N LYS A 196 16.86 7.32 2.76
CA LYS A 196 16.24 6.97 1.48
C LYS A 196 15.42 8.16 0.96
N ASP A 197 15.25 8.20 -0.36
CA ASP A 197 14.47 9.24 -1.02
C ASP A 197 13.01 8.86 -1.21
N TYR A 198 12.76 7.55 -1.41
CA TYR A 198 11.45 7.00 -1.80
C TYR A 198 11.10 5.76 -0.99
N MET A 199 9.81 5.42 -0.98
CA MET A 199 9.27 4.24 -0.29
C MET A 199 8.44 3.41 -1.25
N LEU A 200 8.65 2.09 -1.25
CA LEU A 200 7.81 1.11 -1.91
C LEU A 200 7.09 0.28 -0.86
N ILE A 201 5.77 0.28 -0.93
CA ILE A 201 4.88 -0.54 -0.11
C ILE A 201 4.34 -1.66 -0.98
N THR A 202 4.48 -2.91 -0.55
CA THR A 202 3.98 -4.06 -1.30
C THR A 202 2.91 -4.79 -0.50
N ILE A 203 1.76 -5.07 -1.17
CA ILE A 203 0.60 -5.74 -0.57
C ILE A 203 0.26 -6.93 -1.45
N ASP A 204 0.37 -8.14 -0.90
CA ASP A 204 0.03 -9.38 -1.61
C ASP A 204 -1.35 -9.87 -1.19
N ASP A 205 -2.06 -10.51 -2.12
CA ASP A 205 -3.36 -11.17 -1.88
C ASP A 205 -4.42 -10.25 -1.20
N ILE A 206 -4.52 -8.98 -1.62
CA ILE A 206 -5.49 -8.01 -1.08
C ILE A 206 -6.94 -8.48 -1.23
N ASP A 207 -7.20 -9.37 -2.17
CA ASP A 207 -8.52 -9.88 -2.55
C ASP A 207 -8.98 -11.12 -1.75
N LEU A 208 -8.13 -11.70 -0.90
CA LEU A 208 -8.53 -12.88 -0.10
C LEU A 208 -9.66 -12.57 0.87
N ASN A 209 -9.77 -11.33 1.34
CA ASN A 209 -10.92 -10.87 2.09
C ASN A 209 -11.72 -9.84 1.27
N ALA A 210 -12.62 -10.33 0.43
CA ALA A 210 -13.39 -9.51 -0.49
C ALA A 210 -14.18 -8.37 0.21
N SER A 211 -14.65 -8.60 1.45
CA SER A 211 -15.39 -7.59 2.21
C SER A 211 -14.53 -6.40 2.64
N LEU A 212 -13.23 -6.61 2.84
CA LEU A 212 -12.28 -5.58 3.25
C LEU A 212 -11.47 -5.01 2.08
N ALA A 213 -11.42 -5.72 0.95
CA ALA A 213 -10.61 -5.31 -0.20
C ALA A 213 -10.97 -3.90 -0.72
N PHE A 214 -12.25 -3.57 -0.72
CA PHE A 214 -12.72 -2.23 -1.11
C PHE A 214 -12.25 -1.16 -0.11
N GLU A 215 -12.44 -1.39 1.18
CA GLU A 215 -12.03 -0.47 2.24
C GLU A 215 -10.52 -0.25 2.23
N MET A 216 -9.74 -1.31 2.06
CA MET A 216 -8.29 -1.22 1.92
C MET A 216 -7.87 -0.39 0.70
N ALA A 217 -8.51 -0.61 -0.45
CA ALA A 217 -8.25 0.16 -1.66
C ALA A 217 -8.58 1.65 -1.48
N GLU A 218 -9.70 1.96 -0.82
CA GLU A 218 -10.09 3.34 -0.51
C GLU A 218 -9.12 4.01 0.48
N GLN A 219 -8.64 3.29 1.49
CA GLN A 219 -7.64 3.82 2.42
C GLN A 219 -6.31 4.11 1.72
N ILE A 220 -5.85 3.21 0.85
CA ILE A 220 -4.66 3.45 0.01
C ILE A 220 -4.87 4.71 -0.82
N ARG A 221 -6.01 4.84 -1.49
CA ARG A 221 -6.35 6.00 -2.31
C ARG A 221 -6.42 7.29 -1.51
N LYS A 222 -6.92 7.26 -0.27
CA LYS A 222 -7.09 8.47 0.57
C LYS A 222 -5.81 8.91 1.25
N TYR A 223 -5.00 7.97 1.73
CA TYR A 223 -3.92 8.29 2.68
C TYR A 223 -2.51 8.05 2.15
N LEU A 224 -2.35 7.30 1.04
CA LEU A 224 -1.05 6.99 0.47
C LEU A 224 -0.75 7.73 -0.86
N ILE A 225 -1.52 8.77 -1.18
CA ILE A 225 -1.17 9.69 -2.27
C ILE A 225 -0.08 10.65 -1.76
N ILE A 226 1.14 10.14 -1.73
CA ILE A 226 2.34 10.84 -1.27
C ILE A 226 3.39 10.73 -2.38
N ASP A 227 4.00 11.84 -2.77
CA ASP A 227 4.92 11.89 -3.92
C ASP A 227 6.09 10.92 -3.82
N LYS A 228 6.52 10.61 -2.59
CA LYS A 228 7.63 9.70 -2.31
C LYS A 228 7.21 8.23 -2.15
N VAL A 229 5.93 7.91 -2.33
CA VAL A 229 5.40 6.56 -2.08
C VAL A 229 4.86 5.95 -3.36
N VAL A 230 5.22 4.69 -3.63
CA VAL A 230 4.57 3.81 -4.61
C VAL A 230 4.00 2.61 -3.88
N VAL A 231 2.77 2.26 -4.20
CA VAL A 231 2.11 1.06 -3.67
C VAL A 231 2.02 0.02 -4.78
N CYS A 232 2.55 -1.18 -4.53
CA CYS A 232 2.40 -2.34 -5.42
C CYS A 232 1.41 -3.33 -4.81
N ILE A 233 0.36 -3.64 -5.54
CA ILE A 233 -0.73 -4.51 -5.07
C ILE A 233 -0.78 -5.76 -5.94
N ALA A 234 -0.91 -6.94 -5.34
CA ALA A 234 -1.23 -8.17 -6.04
C ALA A 234 -2.62 -8.67 -5.63
N GLY A 235 -3.43 -9.06 -6.62
CA GLY A 235 -4.79 -9.53 -6.36
C GLY A 235 -5.50 -10.07 -7.60
N LYS A 236 -6.73 -10.56 -7.43
CA LYS A 236 -7.60 -11.02 -8.51
C LYS A 236 -8.58 -9.91 -8.91
N SER A 237 -8.57 -9.51 -10.18
CA SER A 237 -9.38 -8.38 -10.66
C SER A 237 -10.88 -8.59 -10.50
N GLU A 238 -11.37 -9.83 -10.72
CA GLU A 238 -12.80 -10.16 -10.57
C GLU A 238 -13.24 -9.99 -9.11
N GLN A 239 -12.48 -10.55 -8.15
CA GLN A 239 -12.82 -10.46 -6.73
C GLN A 239 -12.80 -9.01 -6.24
N LEU A 240 -11.82 -8.22 -6.68
CA LEU A 240 -11.78 -6.80 -6.35
C LEU A 240 -12.96 -6.04 -6.95
N SER A 241 -13.32 -6.32 -8.20
CA SER A 241 -14.48 -5.72 -8.87
C SER A 241 -15.80 -6.10 -8.19
N ASP A 242 -15.93 -7.36 -7.77
CA ASP A 242 -17.10 -7.84 -7.03
C ASP A 242 -17.20 -7.22 -5.63
N ALA A 243 -16.07 -7.06 -4.94
CA ALA A 243 -16.02 -6.39 -3.64
C ALA A 243 -16.46 -4.92 -3.76
N ILE A 244 -15.96 -4.20 -4.77
CA ILE A 244 -16.38 -2.83 -5.08
C ILE A 244 -17.89 -2.78 -5.35
N ARG A 245 -18.39 -3.67 -6.20
CA ARG A 245 -19.82 -3.73 -6.54
C ARG A 245 -20.70 -4.00 -5.32
N GLN A 246 -20.32 -4.95 -4.47
CA GLN A 246 -21.04 -5.27 -3.24
C GLN A 246 -21.05 -4.10 -2.25
N SER A 247 -19.95 -3.37 -2.13
CA SER A 247 -19.85 -2.20 -1.26
C SER A 247 -20.79 -1.08 -1.72
N TYR A 248 -20.88 -0.83 -3.03
CA TYR A 248 -21.84 0.14 -3.57
C TYR A 248 -23.30 -0.30 -3.34
N ILE A 249 -23.62 -1.59 -3.48
CA ILE A 249 -24.98 -2.10 -3.22
C ILE A 249 -25.33 -1.88 -1.74
N ARG A 250 -24.45 -2.22 -0.80
CA ARG A 250 -24.67 -1.99 0.63
C ARG A 250 -24.87 -0.51 0.97
N LEU A 251 -24.05 0.37 0.41
CA LEU A 251 -24.18 1.80 0.59
C LEU A 251 -25.56 2.29 0.11
N TYR A 252 -26.00 1.82 -1.04
CA TYR A 252 -27.31 2.17 -1.60
C TYR A 252 -28.46 1.65 -0.74
N GLU A 253 -28.37 0.45 -0.21
CA GLU A 253 -29.36 -0.13 0.72
C GLU A 253 -29.48 0.70 2.01
N LEU A 254 -28.35 1.10 2.60
CA LEU A 254 -28.32 1.98 3.79
C LEU A 254 -29.00 3.32 3.52
N LEU A 255 -28.73 3.96 2.39
CA LEU A 255 -29.38 5.22 2.01
C LEU A 255 -30.90 5.05 1.86
N LEU A 256 -31.37 3.96 1.26
CA LEU A 256 -32.81 3.67 1.15
C LEU A 256 -33.47 3.40 2.51
N GLU A 257 -32.76 2.81 3.46
CA GLU A 257 -33.28 2.60 4.82
C GLU A 257 -33.38 3.92 5.59
N GLN A 258 -32.42 4.82 5.45
CA GLN A 258 -32.46 6.16 6.04
C GLN A 258 -33.63 6.97 5.50
N ASP A 259 -33.87 6.97 4.19
CA ASP A 259 -35.01 7.63 3.56
C ASP A 259 -36.35 7.07 4.07
N ARG A 260 -36.45 5.77 4.25
CA ARG A 260 -37.66 5.13 4.81
C ARG A 260 -37.91 5.49 6.28
N LYS A 261 -36.81 5.62 7.08
CA LYS A 261 -36.91 6.06 8.48
C LYS A 261 -37.35 7.53 8.58
N SER A 262 -36.72 8.40 7.76
CA SER A 262 -37.08 9.84 7.76
C SER A 262 -38.52 10.08 7.28
N THR A 263 -39.01 9.32 6.30
CA THR A 263 -40.39 9.42 5.82
C THR A 263 -41.42 8.96 6.89
N ARG A 264 -41.05 7.95 7.71
CA ARG A 264 -41.93 7.49 8.82
C ARG A 264 -41.97 8.44 10.03
N LEU A 265 -40.93 9.23 10.24
CA LEU A 265 -40.88 10.23 11.33
C LEU A 265 -41.66 11.51 10.99
N ASN A 266 -41.90 11.78 9.71
CA ASN A 266 -42.59 12.95 9.20
C ASN A 266 -44.08 12.67 8.86
N SER A 267 -44.57 11.47 9.09
CA SER A 267 -46.00 11.07 8.97
C SER A 267 -46.62 10.77 10.33
#